data_7d7fd151b88181fde7fc2a13c4304c7b
#
_entry.id   7d7fd151b88181fde7fc2a13c4304c7b
#
_cell.length_a   1.000
_cell.length_b   1.000
_cell.length_c   1.000
_cell.angle_alpha   90.00
_cell.angle_beta   90.00
_cell.angle_gamma   90.00
#
_symmetry.space_group_name_H-M   'P 1'
#
loop_
_entity.id
_entity.type
_entity.pdbx_description
1 polymer ?
#
loop_
_entity_poly.entity_id
_entity_poly.type
_entity_poly.pdbx_seq_one_letter_code
_entity_poly.pdbx_strand_id
1 'polypeptide(L)'
;METTYQVVLLDMDGTFLDSRGKGEIPTEWAYEAFKKSLKHYGITLTIGEINNFFLAPLRSEGAEGVRNFCDRFGLDSEEFWARREKDVIEAKIEAMRSGGIKLCEGSEEIIKYLSEKFYLAVVSDSQQVCVDYALEHFNLKPYFTIWYGRKSDLKSLATRKPNPFYINRVLHELNLRRVDAILVDDRPVGILAAKNAGIDSVLIGHNTKERAKYDGEPTFLVKNISELGRVL
;
A
#
# COMPACT_ATOMS: atom_id res chain seq x y z
N MET A 1 3.36 18.23 -26.02
CA MET A 1 3.41 19.01 -24.76
C MET A 1 4.12 18.13 -23.76
N GLU A 2 5.30 18.53 -23.30
CA GLU A 2 5.95 17.85 -22.19
C GLU A 2 5.05 18.04 -20.96
N THR A 3 4.51 16.95 -20.44
CA THR A 3 3.76 16.95 -19.18
C THR A 3 4.79 17.11 -18.07
N THR A 4 4.92 18.33 -17.56
CA THR A 4 5.84 18.63 -16.46
C THR A 4 5.09 18.40 -15.15
N TYR A 5 5.11 17.16 -14.63
CA TYR A 5 4.63 16.89 -13.29
C TYR A 5 5.47 17.68 -12.26
N GLN A 6 4.88 18.04 -11.15
CA GLN A 6 5.56 18.67 -10.01
C GLN A 6 5.68 17.70 -8.83
N VAL A 7 4.76 16.75 -8.71
CA VAL A 7 4.78 15.74 -7.66
C VAL A 7 4.61 14.33 -8.23
N VAL A 8 5.44 13.41 -7.76
CA VAL A 8 5.30 11.98 -7.98
C VAL A 8 4.86 11.33 -6.66
N LEU A 9 3.66 10.74 -6.67
CA LEU A 9 3.15 9.98 -5.55
C LEU A 9 3.53 8.50 -5.76
N LEU A 10 4.14 7.88 -4.76
CA LEU A 10 4.55 6.48 -4.81
C LEU A 10 3.70 5.67 -3.83
N ASP A 11 3.12 4.56 -4.27
CA ASP A 11 2.75 3.50 -3.34
C ASP A 11 4.01 2.90 -2.72
N MET A 12 3.87 2.19 -1.62
CA MET A 12 5.00 1.59 -0.90
C MET A 12 5.15 0.10 -1.20
N ASP A 13 4.14 -0.70 -0.82
CA ASP A 13 4.22 -2.16 -0.80
C ASP A 13 4.06 -2.77 -2.20
N GLY A 14 5.12 -3.34 -2.76
CA GLY A 14 5.16 -3.85 -4.13
C GLY A 14 5.66 -2.81 -5.14
N THR A 15 5.74 -1.55 -4.76
CA THR A 15 6.22 -0.44 -5.59
C THR A 15 7.70 -0.20 -5.35
N PHE A 16 8.10 0.32 -4.20
CA PHE A 16 9.52 0.47 -3.84
C PHE A 16 9.97 -0.46 -2.70
N LEU A 17 9.03 -1.13 -2.03
CA LEU A 17 9.27 -2.07 -0.94
C LEU A 17 8.78 -3.47 -1.34
N ASP A 18 9.68 -4.45 -1.46
CA ASP A 18 9.30 -5.86 -1.66
C ASP A 18 8.81 -6.46 -0.34
N SER A 19 7.52 -6.30 -0.10
CA SER A 19 6.84 -6.77 1.12
C SER A 19 6.37 -8.22 1.03
N ARG A 20 6.66 -8.95 -0.07
CA ARG A 20 6.31 -10.37 -0.21
C ARG A 20 7.05 -11.25 0.80
N GLY A 21 8.24 -10.84 1.21
CA GLY A 21 9.05 -11.58 2.17
C GLY A 21 9.88 -12.69 1.50
N LYS A 22 10.63 -13.44 2.33
CA LYS A 22 11.56 -14.49 1.87
C LYS A 22 10.95 -15.89 1.76
N GLY A 23 9.73 -16.09 2.29
CA GLY A 23 9.06 -17.39 2.32
C GLY A 23 8.55 -17.83 0.94
N GLU A 24 8.24 -19.13 0.81
CA GLU A 24 7.58 -19.68 -0.38
C GLU A 24 6.17 -19.11 -0.56
N ILE A 25 5.52 -18.74 0.56
CA ILE A 25 4.20 -18.12 0.57
C ILE A 25 4.38 -16.60 0.59
N PRO A 26 3.94 -15.89 -0.46
CA PRO A 26 3.99 -14.43 -0.47
C PRO A 26 3.29 -13.84 0.76
N THR A 27 3.95 -12.90 1.43
CA THR A 27 3.44 -12.24 2.66
C THR A 27 3.18 -13.21 3.84
N GLU A 28 3.95 -14.30 3.94
CA GLU A 28 3.82 -15.29 5.02
C GLU A 28 3.87 -14.65 6.41
N TRP A 29 4.72 -13.65 6.60
CA TRP A 29 4.80 -12.86 7.83
C TRP A 29 3.45 -12.25 8.25
N ALA A 30 2.63 -11.84 7.29
CA ALA A 30 1.30 -11.27 7.55
C ALA A 30 0.29 -12.35 7.92
N TYR A 31 0.36 -13.53 7.29
CA TYR A 31 -0.47 -14.67 7.67
C TYR A 31 -0.15 -15.15 9.09
N GLU A 32 1.12 -15.25 9.44
CA GLU A 32 1.53 -15.67 10.80
C GLU A 32 1.10 -14.65 11.85
N ALA A 33 1.21 -13.34 11.56
CA ALA A 33 0.70 -12.29 12.43
C ALA A 33 -0.82 -12.41 12.61
N PHE A 34 -1.55 -12.69 11.54
CA PHE A 34 -3.00 -12.88 11.63
C PHE A 34 -3.39 -14.14 12.41
N LYS A 35 -2.69 -15.26 12.20
CA LYS A 35 -2.87 -16.48 12.99
C LYS A 35 -2.60 -16.23 14.48
N LYS A 36 -1.57 -15.43 14.82
CA LYS A 36 -1.29 -15.00 16.20
C LYS A 36 -2.49 -14.24 16.79
N SER A 37 -3.09 -13.33 16.02
CA SER A 37 -4.30 -12.59 16.44
C SER A 37 -5.48 -13.53 16.68
N LEU A 38 -5.72 -14.46 15.74
CA LEU A 38 -6.82 -15.44 15.85
C LEU A 38 -6.64 -16.36 17.07
N LYS A 39 -5.41 -16.83 17.31
CA LYS A 39 -5.09 -17.69 18.46
C LYS A 39 -5.41 -17.04 19.80
N HIS A 40 -5.31 -15.71 19.90
CA HIS A 40 -5.71 -14.97 21.10
C HIS A 40 -7.19 -15.19 21.45
N TYR A 41 -8.04 -15.39 20.46
CA TYR A 41 -9.47 -15.66 20.60
C TYR A 41 -9.82 -17.17 20.52
N GLY A 42 -8.82 -18.05 20.57
CA GLY A 42 -9.02 -19.50 20.46
C GLY A 42 -9.41 -19.98 19.07
N ILE A 43 -9.24 -19.16 18.03
CA ILE A 43 -9.61 -19.48 16.65
C ILE A 43 -8.38 -19.98 15.90
N THR A 44 -8.55 -21.08 15.16
CA THR A 44 -7.53 -21.63 14.25
C THR A 44 -8.11 -21.73 12.86
N LEU A 45 -7.47 -21.07 11.91
CA LEU A 45 -7.82 -21.11 10.48
C LEU A 45 -6.61 -21.41 9.62
N THR A 46 -6.84 -22.16 8.54
CA THR A 46 -5.88 -22.34 7.45
C THR A 46 -5.71 -21.06 6.64
N ILE A 47 -4.63 -20.95 5.86
CA ILE A 47 -4.42 -19.80 4.95
C ILE A 47 -5.59 -19.65 3.96
N GLY A 48 -6.13 -20.78 3.45
CA GLY A 48 -7.29 -20.75 2.56
C GLY A 48 -8.53 -20.16 3.24
N GLU A 49 -8.81 -20.55 4.48
CA GLU A 49 -9.93 -20.01 5.27
C GLU A 49 -9.70 -18.53 5.62
N ILE A 50 -8.47 -18.13 5.97
CA ILE A 50 -8.11 -16.72 6.18
C ILE A 50 -8.41 -15.90 4.92
N ASN A 51 -8.02 -16.39 3.77
CA ASN A 51 -8.28 -15.72 2.50
C ASN A 51 -9.79 -15.58 2.23
N ASN A 52 -10.55 -16.67 2.39
CA ASN A 52 -11.97 -16.70 2.04
C ASN A 52 -12.84 -15.95 3.05
N PHE A 53 -12.57 -16.10 4.34
CA PHE A 53 -13.43 -15.56 5.38
C PHE A 53 -13.06 -14.14 5.82
N PHE A 54 -11.82 -13.74 5.64
CA PHE A 54 -11.36 -12.44 6.10
C PHE A 54 -10.78 -11.57 4.99
N LEU A 55 -9.73 -12.02 4.27
CA LEU A 55 -9.00 -11.14 3.34
C LEU A 55 -9.82 -10.77 2.10
N ALA A 56 -10.61 -11.70 1.56
CA ALA A 56 -11.48 -11.39 0.41
C ALA A 56 -12.59 -10.41 0.80
N PRO A 57 -13.40 -10.63 1.89
CA PRO A 57 -14.34 -9.66 2.37
C PRO A 57 -13.71 -8.30 2.75
N LEU A 58 -12.56 -8.31 3.42
CA LEU A 58 -11.83 -7.08 3.73
C LEU A 58 -11.50 -6.27 2.46
N ARG A 59 -11.15 -6.93 1.35
CA ARG A 59 -10.83 -6.25 0.08
C ARG A 59 -12.06 -5.69 -0.61
N SER A 60 -13.17 -6.45 -0.64
CA SER A 60 -14.39 -6.08 -1.36
C SER A 60 -15.32 -5.16 -0.56
N GLU A 61 -15.39 -5.33 0.76
CA GLU A 61 -16.39 -4.72 1.64
C GLU A 61 -15.78 -3.80 2.71
N GLY A 62 -14.44 -3.80 2.84
CA GLY A 62 -13.74 -2.96 3.82
C GLY A 62 -14.11 -3.29 5.26
N ALA A 63 -14.57 -2.29 6.03
CA ALA A 63 -14.92 -2.45 7.43
C ALA A 63 -16.11 -3.40 7.64
N GLU A 64 -17.04 -3.46 6.68
CA GLU A 64 -18.17 -4.37 6.76
C GLU A 64 -17.73 -5.83 6.68
N GLY A 65 -16.79 -6.14 5.78
CA GLY A 65 -16.21 -7.49 5.71
C GLY A 65 -15.52 -7.91 7.01
N VAL A 66 -14.92 -6.96 7.75
CA VAL A 66 -14.36 -7.23 9.09
C VAL A 66 -15.47 -7.51 10.09
N ARG A 67 -16.57 -6.73 10.11
CA ARG A 67 -17.72 -6.97 10.99
C ARG A 67 -18.36 -8.33 10.74
N ASN A 68 -18.62 -8.66 9.46
CA ASN A 68 -19.18 -9.95 9.07
C ASN A 68 -18.30 -11.14 9.54
N PHE A 69 -16.98 -10.98 9.47
CA PHE A 69 -16.05 -11.96 10.04
C PHE A 69 -16.18 -12.05 11.55
N CYS A 70 -16.22 -10.92 12.26
CA CYS A 70 -16.32 -10.88 13.71
C CYS A 70 -17.64 -11.46 14.21
N ASP A 71 -18.76 -11.14 13.56
CA ASP A 71 -20.10 -11.69 13.90
C ASP A 71 -20.12 -13.21 13.77
N ARG A 72 -19.47 -13.76 12.75
CA ARG A 72 -19.35 -15.21 12.55
C ARG A 72 -18.68 -15.94 13.71
N PHE A 73 -17.73 -15.28 14.36
CA PHE A 73 -16.93 -15.86 15.44
C PHE A 73 -17.29 -15.30 16.84
N GLY A 74 -18.32 -14.46 16.93
CA GLY A 74 -18.76 -13.85 18.19
C GLY A 74 -17.75 -12.88 18.80
N LEU A 75 -17.02 -12.12 17.95
CA LEU A 75 -15.99 -11.17 18.36
C LEU A 75 -16.49 -9.73 18.29
N ASP A 76 -16.00 -8.87 19.18
CA ASP A 76 -16.12 -7.42 18.99
C ASP A 76 -15.18 -6.96 17.86
N SER A 77 -15.74 -6.23 16.89
CA SER A 77 -15.02 -5.87 15.67
C SER A 77 -13.93 -4.81 15.88
N GLU A 78 -14.10 -3.88 16.78
CA GLU A 78 -13.11 -2.84 17.09
C GLU A 78 -11.93 -3.44 17.89
N GLU A 79 -12.25 -4.28 18.89
CA GLU A 79 -11.22 -4.97 19.68
C GLU A 79 -10.40 -5.94 18.83
N PHE A 80 -11.09 -6.79 18.04
CA PHE A 80 -10.42 -7.71 17.11
C PHE A 80 -9.55 -6.96 16.12
N TRP A 81 -10.08 -5.88 15.51
CA TRP A 81 -9.32 -5.08 14.57
C TRP A 81 -8.07 -4.45 15.20
N ALA A 82 -8.20 -3.85 16.38
CA ALA A 82 -7.10 -3.25 17.11
C ALA A 82 -6.00 -4.29 17.41
N ARG A 83 -6.39 -5.49 17.85
CA ARG A 83 -5.47 -6.60 18.09
C ARG A 83 -4.76 -7.03 16.81
N ARG A 84 -5.51 -7.25 15.73
CA ARG A 84 -4.95 -7.63 14.43
C ARG A 84 -3.98 -6.59 13.89
N GLU A 85 -4.34 -5.32 13.97
CA GLU A 85 -3.47 -4.23 13.53
C GLU A 85 -2.15 -4.22 14.31
N LYS A 86 -2.20 -4.37 15.62
CA LYS A 86 -1.00 -4.46 16.47
C LYS A 86 -0.10 -5.60 16.02
N ASP A 87 -0.63 -6.82 15.91
CA ASP A 87 0.16 -8.00 15.56
C ASP A 87 0.78 -7.88 14.15
N VAL A 88 0.04 -7.31 13.18
CA VAL A 88 0.53 -7.10 11.80
C VAL A 88 1.59 -6.01 11.73
N ILE A 89 1.43 -4.90 12.47
CA ILE A 89 2.42 -3.84 12.56
C ILE A 89 3.74 -4.38 13.12
N GLU A 90 3.68 -5.08 14.26
CA GLU A 90 4.86 -5.70 14.89
C GLU A 90 5.57 -6.65 13.92
N ALA A 91 4.83 -7.52 13.24
CA ALA A 91 5.39 -8.47 12.29
C ALA A 91 6.00 -7.80 11.06
N LYS A 92 5.37 -6.76 10.52
CA LYS A 92 5.91 -6.02 9.38
C LYS A 92 7.21 -5.30 9.72
N ILE A 93 7.27 -4.64 10.87
CA ILE A 93 8.47 -3.98 11.37
C ILE A 93 9.59 -5.00 11.59
N GLU A 94 9.29 -6.14 12.20
CA GLU A 94 10.27 -7.19 12.40
C GLU A 94 10.75 -7.81 11.09
N ALA A 95 9.86 -8.00 10.13
CA ALA A 95 10.22 -8.49 8.79
C ALA A 95 11.15 -7.51 8.04
N MET A 96 10.99 -6.20 8.20
CA MET A 96 11.93 -5.20 7.70
C MET A 96 13.27 -5.27 8.43
N ARG A 97 13.23 -5.29 9.77
CA ARG A 97 14.43 -5.34 10.61
C ARG A 97 15.30 -6.57 10.36
N SER A 98 14.69 -7.73 10.20
CA SER A 98 15.38 -8.99 9.91
C SER A 98 15.79 -9.16 8.44
N GLY A 99 15.49 -8.18 7.57
CA GLY A 99 15.76 -8.22 6.14
C GLY A 99 14.88 -9.23 5.39
N GLY A 100 13.72 -9.59 5.97
CA GLY A 100 12.66 -10.34 5.28
C GLY A 100 11.95 -9.49 4.24
N ILE A 101 11.71 -8.24 4.57
CA ILE A 101 11.23 -7.20 3.65
C ILE A 101 12.41 -6.31 3.27
N LYS A 102 12.52 -5.96 1.98
CA LYS A 102 13.64 -5.20 1.42
C LYS A 102 13.12 -4.16 0.44
N LEU A 103 13.98 -3.24 0.03
CA LEU A 103 13.72 -2.41 -1.14
C LEU A 103 13.63 -3.27 -2.41
N CYS A 104 12.75 -2.89 -3.33
CA CYS A 104 12.79 -3.41 -4.68
C CYS A 104 14.09 -2.98 -5.35
N GLU A 105 14.58 -3.78 -6.28
CA GLU A 105 15.82 -3.49 -7.00
C GLU A 105 15.72 -2.14 -7.72
N GLY A 106 16.74 -1.29 -7.52
CA GLY A 106 16.84 0.05 -8.09
C GLY A 106 15.95 1.11 -7.42
N SER A 107 15.27 0.78 -6.30
CA SER A 107 14.38 1.75 -5.63
C SER A 107 15.14 2.93 -5.04
N GLU A 108 16.28 2.70 -4.41
CA GLU A 108 17.04 3.78 -3.78
C GLU A 108 17.54 4.79 -4.82
N GLU A 109 18.11 4.29 -5.90
CA GLU A 109 18.67 5.11 -6.98
C GLU A 109 17.59 5.93 -7.67
N ILE A 110 16.45 5.30 -8.01
CA ILE A 110 15.38 6.00 -8.72
C ILE A 110 14.67 7.02 -7.82
N ILE A 111 14.45 6.71 -6.52
CA ILE A 111 13.87 7.65 -5.57
C ILE A 111 14.77 8.87 -5.42
N LYS A 112 16.07 8.68 -5.28
CA LYS A 112 17.04 9.78 -5.23
C LYS A 112 16.99 10.62 -6.50
N TYR A 113 17.05 9.99 -7.68
CA TYR A 113 16.98 10.69 -8.96
C TYR A 113 15.69 11.51 -9.12
N LEU A 114 14.53 10.92 -8.76
CA LEU A 114 13.25 11.62 -8.86
C LEU A 114 13.15 12.77 -7.85
N SER A 115 13.74 12.64 -6.66
CA SER A 115 13.71 13.70 -5.64
C SER A 115 14.47 14.96 -6.05
N GLU A 116 15.40 14.86 -7.00
CA GLU A 116 16.12 16.01 -7.57
C GLU A 116 15.28 16.82 -8.55
N LYS A 117 14.15 16.25 -9.02
CA LYS A 117 13.30 16.83 -10.08
C LYS A 117 11.88 17.15 -9.61
N PHE A 118 11.35 16.38 -8.67
CA PHE A 118 9.95 16.41 -8.25
C PHE A 118 9.83 16.43 -6.74
N TYR A 119 8.75 17.00 -6.23
CA TYR A 119 8.29 16.64 -4.90
C TYR A 119 7.92 15.15 -4.88
N LEU A 120 8.39 14.41 -3.90
CA LEU A 120 8.00 13.02 -3.72
C LEU A 120 7.03 12.88 -2.56
N ALA A 121 5.98 12.09 -2.78
CA ALA A 121 5.02 11.75 -1.74
C ALA A 121 4.83 10.23 -1.65
N VAL A 122 4.59 9.69 -0.42
CA VAL A 122 4.12 8.31 -0.26
C VAL A 122 2.61 8.33 -0.02
N VAL A 123 1.88 7.47 -0.73
CA VAL A 123 0.45 7.21 -0.51
C VAL A 123 0.23 5.70 -0.43
N SER A 124 0.13 5.18 0.80
CA SER A 124 0.08 3.73 1.07
C SER A 124 -1.16 3.31 1.85
N ASP A 125 -1.68 2.11 1.56
CA ASP A 125 -2.72 1.45 2.36
C ASP A 125 -2.17 0.77 3.62
N SER A 126 -0.86 0.78 3.81
CA SER A 126 -0.21 0.33 5.05
C SER A 126 -0.45 1.31 6.20
N GLN A 127 -0.33 0.82 7.42
CA GLN A 127 -0.45 1.65 8.61
C GLN A 127 0.64 2.74 8.62
N GLN A 128 0.28 3.95 9.08
CA GLN A 128 1.19 5.10 9.13
C GLN A 128 2.52 4.75 9.81
N VAL A 129 2.48 4.06 10.93
CA VAL A 129 3.70 3.67 11.68
C VAL A 129 4.61 2.74 10.86
N CYS A 130 4.06 1.91 9.97
CA CYS A 130 4.85 1.06 9.07
C CYS A 130 5.50 1.88 7.96
N VAL A 131 4.81 2.91 7.45
CA VAL A 131 5.38 3.85 6.47
C VAL A 131 6.52 4.65 7.10
N ASP A 132 6.28 5.21 8.29
CA ASP A 132 7.31 5.97 9.04
C ASP A 132 8.56 5.11 9.27
N TYR A 133 8.37 3.88 9.77
CA TYR A 133 9.47 2.97 10.02
C TYR A 133 10.22 2.58 8.73
N ALA A 134 9.50 2.29 7.63
CA ALA A 134 10.13 1.95 6.36
C ALA A 134 11.02 3.08 5.85
N LEU A 135 10.53 4.31 5.84
CA LEU A 135 11.27 5.47 5.36
C LEU A 135 12.52 5.73 6.22
N GLU A 136 12.45 5.54 7.54
CA GLU A 136 13.60 5.67 8.44
C GLU A 136 14.58 4.51 8.28
N HIS A 137 14.11 3.27 8.32
CA HIS A 137 14.94 2.06 8.27
C HIS A 137 15.75 1.95 6.99
N PHE A 138 15.18 2.35 5.85
CA PHE A 138 15.85 2.33 4.56
C PHE A 138 16.51 3.66 4.19
N ASN A 139 16.58 4.63 5.10
CA ASN A 139 17.16 5.96 4.89
C ASN A 139 16.55 6.73 3.71
N LEU A 140 15.27 6.51 3.42
CA LEU A 140 14.56 7.16 2.32
C LEU A 140 13.86 8.46 2.71
N LYS A 141 13.62 8.68 4.02
CA LYS A 141 12.88 9.83 4.55
C LYS A 141 13.35 11.19 4.00
N PRO A 142 14.67 11.47 3.83
CA PRO A 142 15.14 12.76 3.31
C PRO A 142 14.70 13.07 1.87
N TYR A 143 14.31 12.07 1.10
CA TYR A 143 13.89 12.23 -0.29
C TYR A 143 12.40 12.53 -0.46
N PHE A 144 11.60 12.33 0.58
CA PHE A 144 10.15 12.55 0.53
C PHE A 144 9.75 13.85 1.20
N THR A 145 8.92 14.62 0.51
CA THR A 145 8.34 15.87 1.04
C THR A 145 7.20 15.60 2.02
N ILE A 146 6.39 14.56 1.72
CA ILE A 146 5.21 14.22 2.50
C ILE A 146 4.90 12.73 2.35
N TRP A 147 4.33 12.09 3.37
CA TRP A 147 3.96 10.68 3.30
C TRP A 147 2.74 10.35 4.15
N TYR A 148 1.89 9.51 3.59
CA TYR A 148 0.67 9.04 4.22
C TYR A 148 0.53 7.53 4.16
N GLY A 149 0.34 6.94 5.34
CA GLY A 149 -0.27 5.65 5.55
C GLY A 149 -1.65 5.82 6.18
N ARG A 150 -2.44 4.76 6.24
CA ARG A 150 -3.72 4.81 6.93
C ARG A 150 -3.55 4.75 8.46
N LYS A 151 -4.53 5.25 9.19
CA LYS A 151 -4.65 5.01 10.64
C LYS A 151 -4.94 3.54 10.92
N SER A 152 -4.71 3.10 12.15
CA SER A 152 -4.94 1.70 12.56
C SER A 152 -6.36 1.42 13.04
N ASP A 153 -7.26 2.40 13.06
CA ASP A 153 -8.66 2.19 13.41
C ASP A 153 -9.45 1.58 12.24
N LEU A 154 -10.55 0.88 12.56
CA LEU A 154 -11.41 0.21 11.57
C LEU A 154 -12.00 1.20 10.56
N LYS A 155 -12.32 2.43 10.99
CA LYS A 155 -12.89 3.48 10.14
C LYS A 155 -11.94 3.91 9.03
N SER A 156 -10.63 3.82 9.27
CA SER A 156 -9.61 4.20 8.28
C SER A 156 -9.64 3.34 7.02
N LEU A 157 -10.29 2.17 7.05
CA LEU A 157 -10.48 1.34 5.87
C LEU A 157 -11.27 2.05 4.76
N ALA A 158 -12.11 3.02 5.12
CA ALA A 158 -12.85 3.83 4.15
C ALA A 158 -11.94 4.77 3.32
N THR A 159 -10.72 5.07 3.80
CA THR A 159 -9.78 5.95 3.11
C THR A 159 -8.79 5.21 2.22
N ARG A 160 -8.83 3.87 2.20
CA ARG A 160 -7.95 3.05 1.35
C ARG A 160 -8.26 3.24 -0.13
N LYS A 161 -7.27 3.00 -0.96
CA LYS A 161 -7.46 2.84 -2.41
C LYS A 161 -8.57 1.82 -2.70
N PRO A 162 -9.50 2.10 -3.61
CA PRO A 162 -9.45 3.14 -4.65
C PRO A 162 -9.99 4.52 -4.22
N ASN A 163 -10.21 4.78 -2.92
CA ASN A 163 -10.57 6.12 -2.46
C ASN A 163 -9.38 7.07 -2.68
N PRO A 164 -9.57 8.23 -3.35
CA PRO A 164 -8.51 9.19 -3.62
C PRO A 164 -8.11 10.06 -2.43
N PHE A 165 -8.53 9.73 -1.22
CA PHE A 165 -8.43 10.56 -0.02
C PHE A 165 -7.00 11.08 0.20
N TYR A 166 -6.00 10.19 0.25
CA TYR A 166 -4.62 10.60 0.50
C TYR A 166 -3.96 11.29 -0.70
N ILE A 167 -4.36 10.94 -1.93
CA ILE A 167 -3.93 11.66 -3.14
C ILE A 167 -4.40 13.12 -3.07
N ASN A 168 -5.69 13.33 -2.83
CA ASN A 168 -6.26 14.68 -2.71
C ASN A 168 -5.63 15.46 -1.56
N ARG A 169 -5.29 14.78 -0.47
CA ARG A 169 -4.61 15.39 0.67
C ARG A 169 -3.21 15.88 0.31
N VAL A 170 -2.41 15.09 -0.42
CA VAL A 170 -1.10 15.52 -0.94
C VAL A 170 -1.25 16.75 -1.82
N LEU A 171 -2.18 16.74 -2.78
CA LEU A 171 -2.41 17.87 -3.68
C LEU A 171 -2.78 19.14 -2.92
N HIS A 172 -3.66 19.02 -1.93
CA HIS A 172 -4.08 20.14 -1.08
C HIS A 172 -2.92 20.72 -0.26
N GLU A 173 -2.14 19.87 0.41
CA GLU A 173 -1.05 20.32 1.28
C GLU A 173 0.13 20.93 0.50
N LEU A 174 0.38 20.45 -0.73
CA LEU A 174 1.40 21.02 -1.61
C LEU A 174 0.85 22.15 -2.49
N ASN A 175 -0.44 22.47 -2.39
CA ASN A 175 -1.14 23.46 -3.22
C ASN A 175 -0.93 23.23 -4.73
N LEU A 176 -1.07 21.97 -5.18
CA LEU A 176 -0.86 21.54 -6.55
C LEU A 176 -2.19 21.19 -7.25
N ARG A 177 -2.21 21.37 -8.58
CA ARG A 177 -3.34 20.97 -9.43
C ARG A 177 -3.22 19.48 -9.76
N ARG A 178 -4.32 18.87 -10.18
CA ARG A 178 -4.36 17.47 -10.60
C ARG A 178 -3.41 17.16 -11.76
N VAL A 179 -3.31 18.09 -12.71
CA VAL A 179 -2.42 17.94 -13.88
C VAL A 179 -0.92 17.98 -13.53
N ASP A 180 -0.58 18.45 -12.33
CA ASP A 180 0.79 18.54 -11.84
C ASP A 180 1.26 17.26 -11.13
N ALA A 181 0.40 16.20 -11.08
CA ALA A 181 0.62 15.01 -10.26
C ALA A 181 0.47 13.70 -11.04
N ILE A 182 1.27 12.71 -10.66
CA ILE A 182 1.20 11.34 -11.16
C ILE A 182 1.38 10.35 -10.01
N LEU A 183 0.56 9.28 -9.99
CA LEU A 183 0.68 8.18 -9.02
C LEU A 183 1.38 6.98 -9.65
N VAL A 184 2.32 6.40 -8.92
CA VAL A 184 2.99 5.14 -9.26
C VAL A 184 2.52 4.05 -8.29
N ASP A 185 2.00 2.93 -8.82
CA ASP A 185 1.47 1.83 -8.01
C ASP A 185 1.71 0.49 -8.75
N ASP A 186 1.88 -0.60 -8.02
CA ASP A 186 2.03 -1.95 -8.59
C ASP A 186 0.68 -2.66 -8.79
N ARG A 187 -0.42 -2.06 -8.32
CA ARG A 187 -1.74 -2.67 -8.31
C ARG A 187 -2.80 -1.85 -9.04
N PRO A 188 -3.72 -2.52 -9.75
CA PRO A 188 -4.83 -1.85 -10.43
C PRO A 188 -5.71 -0.98 -9.52
N VAL A 189 -5.81 -1.33 -8.23
CA VAL A 189 -6.59 -0.52 -7.26
C VAL A 189 -5.97 0.87 -7.04
N GLY A 190 -4.64 1.00 -7.14
CA GLY A 190 -3.96 2.29 -7.12
C GLY A 190 -4.23 3.11 -8.38
N ILE A 191 -4.23 2.45 -9.54
CA ILE A 191 -4.58 3.10 -10.83
C ILE A 191 -6.01 3.65 -10.78
N LEU A 192 -6.93 2.88 -10.20
CA LEU A 192 -8.30 3.34 -9.99
C LEU A 192 -8.37 4.52 -8.99
N ALA A 193 -7.51 4.53 -7.96
CA ALA A 193 -7.44 5.67 -7.05
C ALA A 193 -6.95 6.94 -7.76
N ALA A 194 -5.94 6.83 -8.64
CA ALA A 194 -5.46 7.93 -9.48
C ALA A 194 -6.56 8.44 -10.41
N LYS A 195 -7.28 7.55 -11.10
CA LYS A 195 -8.46 7.88 -11.93
C LYS A 195 -9.52 8.63 -11.12
N ASN A 196 -9.84 8.15 -9.92
CA ASN A 196 -10.81 8.79 -9.02
C ASN A 196 -10.34 10.17 -8.51
N ALA A 197 -9.02 10.36 -8.39
CA ALA A 197 -8.44 11.67 -8.10
C ALA A 197 -8.36 12.58 -9.33
N GLY A 198 -8.49 12.06 -10.53
CA GLY A 198 -8.32 12.79 -11.80
C GLY A 198 -6.87 13.16 -12.09
N ILE A 199 -5.93 12.29 -11.72
CA ILE A 199 -4.49 12.44 -12.00
C ILE A 199 -3.99 11.30 -12.89
N ASP A 200 -2.83 11.50 -13.50
CA ASP A 200 -2.14 10.46 -14.28
C ASP A 200 -1.59 9.34 -13.38
N SER A 201 -1.26 8.21 -14.00
CA SER A 201 -0.75 7.05 -13.26
C SER A 201 0.25 6.22 -14.05
N VAL A 202 1.15 5.57 -13.31
CA VAL A 202 2.08 4.54 -13.79
C VAL A 202 1.76 3.24 -13.08
N LEU A 203 1.52 2.18 -13.85
CA LEU A 203 1.44 0.83 -13.31
C LEU A 203 2.81 0.14 -13.43
N ILE A 204 3.32 -0.39 -12.31
CA ILE A 204 4.55 -1.20 -12.29
C ILE A 204 4.19 -2.69 -12.43
N GLY A 205 4.94 -3.40 -13.29
CA GLY A 205 4.85 -4.85 -13.44
C GLY A 205 3.79 -5.32 -14.43
N HIS A 206 3.76 -6.63 -14.66
CA HIS A 206 2.94 -7.26 -15.72
C HIS A 206 1.79 -8.10 -15.16
N ASN A 207 1.13 -7.68 -14.10
CA ASN A 207 -0.01 -8.45 -13.60
C ASN A 207 -1.26 -8.26 -14.48
N THR A 208 -1.19 -8.82 -15.71
CA THR A 208 -2.27 -8.78 -16.71
C THR A 208 -3.57 -9.45 -16.22
N LYS A 209 -3.50 -10.39 -15.28
CA LYS A 209 -4.68 -11.09 -14.75
C LYS A 209 -5.53 -10.22 -13.80
N GLU A 210 -4.91 -9.31 -13.08
CA GLU A 210 -5.64 -8.36 -12.23
C GLU A 210 -6.16 -7.15 -13.03
N ARG A 211 -5.51 -6.80 -14.14
CA ARG A 211 -5.88 -5.69 -15.01
C ARG A 211 -7.35 -5.76 -15.50
N ALA A 212 -7.82 -6.96 -15.79
CA ALA A 212 -9.18 -7.19 -16.27
C ALA A 212 -10.28 -6.96 -15.23
N LYS A 213 -9.91 -6.80 -13.93
CA LYS A 213 -10.86 -6.61 -12.84
C LYS A 213 -11.21 -5.16 -12.55
N TYR A 214 -10.42 -4.21 -13.06
CA TYR A 214 -10.57 -2.79 -12.74
C TYR A 214 -10.70 -1.97 -14.03
N ASP A 215 -11.72 -1.12 -14.06
CA ASP A 215 -11.97 -0.19 -15.17
C ASP A 215 -11.06 1.04 -15.05
N GLY A 216 -9.81 0.89 -15.49
CA GLY A 216 -8.83 1.98 -15.52
C GLY A 216 -7.55 1.57 -16.24
N GLU A 217 -7.23 2.27 -17.34
CA GLU A 217 -5.92 2.13 -17.97
C GLU A 217 -4.95 3.12 -17.35
N PRO A 218 -3.70 2.70 -17.01
CA PRO A 218 -2.67 3.62 -16.57
C PRO A 218 -2.21 4.51 -17.71
N THR A 219 -1.75 5.72 -17.40
CA THR A 219 -1.12 6.62 -18.39
C THR A 219 0.17 5.99 -18.94
N PHE A 220 0.94 5.36 -18.06
CA PHE A 220 2.17 4.64 -18.41
C PHE A 220 2.21 3.25 -17.78
N LEU A 221 2.92 2.34 -18.45
CA LEU A 221 3.21 1.00 -17.97
C LEU A 221 4.72 0.76 -17.99
N VAL A 222 5.29 0.36 -16.85
CA VAL A 222 6.71 0.02 -16.73
C VAL A 222 6.89 -1.36 -16.09
N LYS A 223 8.01 -2.03 -16.36
CA LYS A 223 8.26 -3.39 -15.84
C LYS A 223 8.65 -3.39 -14.37
N ASN A 224 9.43 -2.41 -13.97
CA ASN A 224 9.95 -2.24 -12.62
C ASN A 224 10.14 -0.75 -12.31
N ILE A 225 10.43 -0.45 -11.05
CA ILE A 225 10.55 0.93 -10.58
C ILE A 225 11.72 1.68 -11.23
N SER A 226 12.81 0.99 -11.62
CA SER A 226 13.99 1.62 -12.25
C SER A 226 13.68 2.22 -13.62
N GLU A 227 12.59 1.77 -14.28
CA GLU A 227 12.18 2.32 -15.57
C GLU A 227 11.43 3.67 -15.46
N LEU A 228 11.10 4.14 -14.24
CA LEU A 228 10.42 5.42 -14.06
C LEU A 228 11.17 6.60 -14.68
N GLY A 229 12.50 6.59 -14.66
CA GLY A 229 13.31 7.65 -15.30
C GLY A 229 13.17 7.76 -16.82
N ARG A 230 12.45 6.83 -17.46
CA ARG A 230 12.15 6.89 -18.91
C ARG A 230 10.79 7.53 -19.21
N VAL A 231 9.92 7.62 -18.23
CA VAL A 231 8.55 8.12 -18.37
C VAL A 231 8.30 9.37 -17.55
N LEU A 232 9.19 9.66 -16.58
CA LEU A 232 9.27 10.85 -15.74
C LEU A 232 10.65 11.51 -15.89
#